data_e2b7fdc7ab28e9c070752b423a7fdcd4
#
_entry.id   e2b7fdc7ab28e9c070752b423a7fdcd4
#
_cell.length_a   1.000
_cell.length_b   1.000
_cell.length_c   1.000
_cell.angle_alpha   90.00
_cell.angle_beta   90.00
_cell.angle_gamma   90.00
#
_symmetry.space_group_name_H-M   'P 1'
#
loop_
_entity.id
_entity.type
_entity.pdbx_description
1 polymer ?
#
loop_
_entity_poly.entity_id
_entity_poly.type
_entity_poly.pdbx_seq_one_letter_code
_entity_poly.pdbx_strand_id
1 'polypeptide(L)'
;MFSPQSRSFPASRPRRNRADDFSRRLVRETRLTADNLIFPVFVLEGQQQREPVASMPGVERLSVDLLVEEAAELVELGIPAVALFPVVPAAQKNLSGSGAWDSEGLAQRATRALKAAYPELGVITDVALDPFTTCLLYTSDAADE
;
A
#
# COMPACT_ATOMS: atom_id res chain seq x y z
N MET A 1 -12.34 -54.39 -17.08
CA MET A 1 -12.89 -53.10 -17.50
C MET A 1 -12.84 -52.19 -16.26
N PHE A 2 -11.84 -51.32 -16.14
CA PHE A 2 -11.75 -50.39 -15.01
C PHE A 2 -12.77 -49.28 -15.23
N SER A 3 -13.81 -49.25 -14.41
CA SER A 3 -14.73 -48.11 -14.38
C SER A 3 -13.97 -46.88 -13.83
N PRO A 4 -13.90 -45.77 -14.56
CA PRO A 4 -13.30 -44.57 -14.01
C PRO A 4 -14.21 -44.07 -12.88
N GLN A 5 -13.80 -44.32 -11.61
CA GLN A 5 -14.47 -43.70 -10.49
C GLN A 5 -14.30 -42.19 -10.62
N SER A 6 -15.41 -41.50 -10.78
CA SER A 6 -15.43 -40.05 -10.85
C SER A 6 -14.89 -39.48 -9.50
N ARG A 7 -13.66 -39.00 -9.52
CA ARG A 7 -13.03 -38.37 -8.39
C ARG A 7 -13.50 -36.93 -8.32
N SER A 8 -14.48 -36.66 -7.47
CA SER A 8 -14.98 -35.29 -7.29
C SER A 8 -14.59 -34.73 -5.91
N PHE A 9 -14.31 -33.45 -5.87
CA PHE A 9 -14.17 -32.71 -4.61
C PHE A 9 -15.58 -32.62 -3.95
N PRO A 10 -15.70 -32.76 -2.59
CA PRO A 10 -14.60 -32.93 -1.60
C PRO A 10 -14.21 -34.38 -1.30
N ALA A 11 -14.89 -35.38 -1.90
CA ALA A 11 -14.68 -36.80 -1.61
C ALA A 11 -13.28 -37.27 -1.99
N SER A 12 -12.71 -36.73 -3.06
CA SER A 12 -11.33 -36.96 -3.47
C SER A 12 -10.51 -35.70 -3.46
N ARG A 13 -9.44 -35.69 -2.65
CA ARG A 13 -8.50 -34.57 -2.50
C ARG A 13 -7.08 -35.02 -2.87
N PRO A 14 -6.66 -34.94 -4.15
CA PRO A 14 -5.31 -35.31 -4.54
C PRO A 14 -4.29 -34.37 -3.87
N ARG A 15 -3.46 -34.92 -2.99
CA ARG A 15 -2.45 -34.13 -2.24
C ARG A 15 -1.02 -34.55 -2.54
N ARG A 16 -0.82 -35.43 -3.49
CA ARG A 16 0.53 -35.97 -3.82
C ARG A 16 1.52 -34.86 -4.15
N ASN A 17 1.09 -33.86 -4.93
CA ASN A 17 1.94 -32.73 -5.28
C ASN A 17 2.20 -31.73 -4.14
N ARG A 18 1.57 -31.95 -2.97
CA ARG A 18 1.74 -31.11 -1.78
C ARG A 18 2.52 -31.80 -0.66
N ALA A 19 2.87 -33.09 -0.82
CA ALA A 19 3.53 -33.88 0.20
C ALA A 19 4.94 -33.33 0.51
N ASP A 20 5.73 -33.15 -0.54
CA ASP A 20 7.14 -32.79 -0.43
C ASP A 20 7.44 -31.40 -0.98
N ASP A 21 8.54 -30.79 -0.51
CA ASP A 21 8.90 -29.44 -0.94
C ASP A 21 9.22 -29.38 -2.44
N PHE A 22 9.99 -30.35 -2.95
CA PHE A 22 10.33 -30.38 -4.37
C PHE A 22 9.10 -30.46 -5.26
N SER A 23 8.09 -31.26 -4.90
CA SER A 23 6.88 -31.40 -5.69
C SER A 23 6.02 -30.14 -5.65
N ARG A 24 5.91 -29.48 -4.49
CA ARG A 24 5.26 -28.16 -4.36
C ARG A 24 5.95 -27.11 -5.24
N ARG A 25 7.29 -27.10 -5.26
CA ARG A 25 8.07 -26.17 -6.10
C ARG A 25 7.86 -26.38 -7.58
N LEU A 26 7.78 -27.65 -8.03
CA LEU A 26 7.56 -27.98 -9.43
C LEU A 26 6.18 -27.56 -9.95
N VAL A 27 5.14 -27.67 -9.12
CA VAL A 27 3.75 -27.39 -9.52
C VAL A 27 3.27 -25.99 -9.07
N ARG A 28 4.15 -25.16 -8.52
CA ARG A 28 3.79 -23.81 -8.07
C ARG A 28 3.47 -22.91 -9.27
N GLU A 29 2.25 -22.45 -9.34
CA GLU A 29 1.77 -21.53 -10.37
C GLU A 29 2.14 -20.08 -10.05
N THR A 30 2.10 -19.69 -8.74
CA THR A 30 2.39 -18.33 -8.28
C THR A 30 3.73 -18.28 -7.56
N ARG A 31 4.55 -17.31 -7.91
CA ARG A 31 5.80 -16.98 -7.21
C ARG A 31 5.70 -15.55 -6.71
N LEU A 32 5.88 -15.35 -5.41
CA LEU A 32 5.98 -14.03 -4.82
C LEU A 32 7.46 -13.60 -4.86
N THR A 33 7.69 -12.43 -5.45
CA THR A 33 8.98 -11.75 -5.51
C THR A 33 8.81 -10.32 -5.03
N ALA A 34 9.91 -9.58 -4.82
CA ALA A 34 9.85 -8.15 -4.48
C ALA A 34 9.03 -7.35 -5.51
N ASP A 35 9.10 -7.72 -6.80
CA ASP A 35 8.36 -7.07 -7.89
C ASP A 35 6.82 -7.13 -7.73
N ASN A 36 6.33 -7.99 -6.87
CA ASN A 36 4.89 -8.12 -6.58
C ASN A 36 4.45 -7.30 -5.36
N LEU A 37 5.35 -6.55 -4.75
CA LEU A 37 5.08 -5.81 -3.51
C LEU A 37 4.91 -4.32 -3.79
N ILE A 38 4.03 -3.70 -3.01
CA ILE A 38 3.88 -2.26 -2.90
C ILE A 38 4.00 -1.94 -1.41
N PHE A 39 4.88 -1.01 -1.06
CA PHE A 39 5.06 -0.62 0.33
C PHE A 39 4.11 0.52 0.71
N PRO A 40 3.12 0.30 1.59
CA PRO A 40 2.25 1.37 2.07
C PRO A 40 2.96 2.18 3.15
N VAL A 41 2.85 3.51 3.09
CA VAL A 41 3.45 4.39 4.08
C VAL A 41 2.54 5.54 4.45
N PHE A 42 2.44 5.82 5.75
CA PHE A 42 1.76 7.00 6.27
C PHE A 42 2.74 8.16 6.35
N VAL A 43 2.37 9.27 5.72
CA VAL A 43 3.20 10.47 5.67
C VAL A 43 2.60 11.54 6.58
N LEU A 44 3.43 12.15 7.44
CA LEU A 44 3.02 13.23 8.35
C LEU A 44 3.81 14.51 8.10
N GLU A 45 3.29 15.61 8.62
CA GLU A 45 3.95 16.91 8.60
C GLU A 45 5.13 16.94 9.58
N GLY A 46 6.10 17.82 9.30
CA GLY A 46 7.24 18.04 10.14
C GLY A 46 8.57 17.64 9.52
N GLN A 47 9.60 17.60 10.35
CA GLN A 47 10.95 17.16 10.01
C GLN A 47 11.45 16.22 11.10
N GLN A 48 12.13 15.15 10.72
CA GLN A 48 12.65 14.12 11.63
C GLN A 48 11.57 13.57 12.58
N GLN A 49 10.34 13.47 12.08
CA GLN A 49 9.20 12.96 12.83
C GLN A 49 8.93 11.50 12.46
N ARG A 50 8.83 10.67 13.51
CA ARG A 50 8.50 9.26 13.42
C ARG A 50 7.51 8.91 14.51
N GLU A 51 6.31 8.47 14.14
CA GLU A 51 5.26 8.14 15.08
C GLU A 51 4.75 6.71 14.88
N PRO A 52 4.76 5.85 15.90
CA PRO A 52 4.20 4.51 15.78
C PRO A 52 2.69 4.55 15.60
N VAL A 53 2.16 3.64 14.79
CA VAL A 53 0.72 3.42 14.65
C VAL A 53 0.27 2.40 15.69
N ALA A 54 -0.44 2.84 16.74
CA ALA A 54 -0.78 1.99 17.89
C ALA A 54 -1.56 0.71 17.52
N SER A 55 -2.41 0.78 16.50
CA SER A 55 -3.21 -0.36 16.01
C SER A 55 -2.46 -1.28 15.05
N MET A 56 -1.26 -0.90 14.59
CA MET A 56 -0.47 -1.62 13.60
C MET A 56 0.98 -1.78 14.08
N PRO A 57 1.27 -2.78 14.93
CA PRO A 57 2.62 -2.97 15.47
C PRO A 57 3.69 -3.07 14.37
N GLY A 58 4.76 -2.29 14.49
CA GLY A 58 5.84 -2.22 13.51
C GLY A 58 5.59 -1.27 12.33
N VAL A 59 4.43 -0.60 12.28
CA VAL A 59 4.14 0.42 11.27
C VAL A 59 4.27 1.80 11.90
N GLU A 60 4.92 2.70 11.18
CA GLU A 60 5.16 4.07 11.62
C GLU A 60 4.68 5.08 10.58
N ARG A 61 4.37 6.28 11.06
CA ARG A 61 4.14 7.46 10.22
C ARG A 61 5.44 8.22 10.14
N LEU A 62 5.80 8.67 8.95
CA LEU A 62 7.09 9.30 8.68
C LEU A 62 6.91 10.69 8.09
N SER A 63 7.75 11.64 8.53
CA SER A 63 7.89 12.90 7.80
C SER A 63 8.56 12.68 6.43
N VAL A 64 8.42 13.65 5.52
CA VAL A 64 8.89 13.50 4.12
C VAL A 64 10.38 13.21 4.03
N ASP A 65 11.19 13.81 4.89
CA ASP A 65 12.64 13.58 4.97
C ASP A 65 12.97 12.13 5.37
N LEU A 66 12.33 11.61 6.42
CA LEU A 66 12.51 10.21 6.84
C LEU A 66 11.92 9.22 5.84
N LEU A 67 10.85 9.58 5.15
CA LEU A 67 10.32 8.77 4.04
C LEU A 67 11.34 8.59 2.92
N VAL A 68 12.08 9.64 2.57
CA VAL A 68 13.14 9.56 1.55
C VAL A 68 14.29 8.67 2.02
N GLU A 69 14.64 8.73 3.31
CA GLU A 69 15.64 7.81 3.90
C GLU A 69 15.16 6.36 3.87
N GLU A 70 13.93 6.08 4.28
CA GLU A 70 13.34 4.74 4.27
C GLU A 70 13.24 4.16 2.84
N ALA A 71 12.99 5.01 1.85
CA ALA A 71 12.91 4.59 0.44
C ALA A 71 14.23 4.04 -0.10
N ALA A 72 15.38 4.37 0.49
CA ALA A 72 16.67 3.77 0.13
C ALA A 72 16.66 2.27 0.35
N GLU A 73 16.17 1.81 1.51
CA GLU A 73 16.06 0.39 1.84
C GLU A 73 15.09 -0.33 0.91
N LEU A 74 13.96 0.30 0.57
CA LEU A 74 12.99 -0.29 -0.37
C LEU A 74 13.59 -0.53 -1.75
N VAL A 75 14.37 0.42 -2.24
CA VAL A 75 15.08 0.30 -3.53
C VAL A 75 16.13 -0.81 -3.46
N GLU A 76 16.89 -0.92 -2.37
CA GLU A 76 17.87 -2.00 -2.16
C GLU A 76 17.21 -3.39 -2.10
N LEU A 77 16.03 -3.48 -1.50
CA LEU A 77 15.22 -4.71 -1.44
C LEU A 77 14.54 -5.04 -2.76
N GLY A 78 14.60 -4.15 -3.75
CA GLY A 78 13.98 -4.34 -5.06
C GLY A 78 12.45 -4.18 -5.05
N ILE A 79 11.88 -3.44 -4.06
CA ILE A 79 10.45 -3.13 -4.02
C ILE A 79 10.17 -2.01 -5.04
N PRO A 80 9.31 -2.24 -6.04
CA PRO A 80 9.19 -1.33 -7.18
C PRO A 80 8.36 -0.08 -6.91
N ALA A 81 7.51 -0.08 -5.88
CA ALA A 81 6.58 1.02 -5.65
C ALA A 81 6.23 1.24 -4.17
N VAL A 82 5.91 2.48 -3.85
CA VAL A 82 5.31 2.90 -2.58
C VAL A 82 3.89 3.42 -2.79
N ALA A 83 3.02 3.22 -1.80
CA ALA A 83 1.68 3.82 -1.74
C ALA A 83 1.64 4.83 -0.60
N LEU A 84 1.33 6.10 -0.92
CA LEU A 84 1.36 7.22 0.03
C LEU A 84 -0.02 7.46 0.64
N PHE A 85 -0.08 7.53 1.97
CA PHE A 85 -1.27 7.88 2.73
C PHE A 85 -0.98 9.10 3.61
N PRO A 86 -1.43 10.31 3.23
CA PRO A 86 -1.15 11.51 4.01
C PRO A 86 -1.97 11.53 5.30
N VAL A 87 -1.31 11.87 6.41
CA VAL A 87 -1.95 12.08 7.71
C VAL A 87 -2.30 13.57 7.80
N VAL A 88 -3.57 13.89 7.58
CA VAL A 88 -4.06 15.27 7.57
C VAL A 88 -4.54 15.66 8.97
N PRO A 89 -3.93 16.68 9.60
CA PRO A 89 -4.40 17.19 10.90
C PRO A 89 -5.85 17.68 10.82
N ALA A 90 -6.63 17.47 11.89
CA ALA A 90 -8.03 17.86 11.93
C ALA A 90 -8.27 19.37 11.61
N ALA A 91 -7.33 20.23 12.01
CA ALA A 91 -7.39 21.66 11.73
C ALA A 91 -7.25 22.04 10.24
N GLN A 92 -6.72 21.15 9.41
CA GLN A 92 -6.56 21.35 7.97
C GLN A 92 -7.70 20.74 7.16
N LYS A 93 -8.61 20.02 7.81
CA LYS A 93 -9.79 19.43 7.15
C LYS A 93 -10.90 20.47 7.02
N ASN A 94 -11.63 20.39 5.91
CA ASN A 94 -12.79 21.24 5.66
C ASN A 94 -13.88 20.46 4.90
N LEU A 95 -15.06 21.07 4.72
CA LEU A 95 -16.20 20.42 4.07
C LEU A 95 -15.95 20.07 2.61
N SER A 96 -15.16 20.87 1.90
CA SER A 96 -14.87 20.65 0.48
C SER A 96 -13.67 19.72 0.25
N GLY A 97 -12.90 19.38 1.29
CA GLY A 97 -11.68 18.59 1.12
C GLY A 97 -10.57 19.29 0.32
N SER A 98 -10.56 20.65 0.31
CA SER A 98 -9.70 21.43 -0.58
C SER A 98 -8.19 21.17 -0.45
N GLY A 99 -7.73 20.60 0.66
CA GLY A 99 -6.35 20.17 0.82
C GLY A 99 -5.93 19.04 -0.12
N ALA A 100 -6.88 18.30 -0.72
CA ALA A 100 -6.58 17.19 -1.62
C ALA A 100 -5.91 17.64 -2.92
N TRP A 101 -6.23 18.84 -3.42
CA TRP A 101 -5.68 19.40 -4.66
C TRP A 101 -4.71 20.55 -4.46
N ASP A 102 -4.27 20.79 -3.24
CA ASP A 102 -3.21 21.76 -2.96
C ASP A 102 -1.89 21.28 -3.55
N SER A 103 -1.30 22.08 -4.45
CA SER A 103 -0.01 21.75 -5.08
C SER A 103 1.13 21.60 -4.07
N GLU A 104 1.02 22.25 -2.91
CA GLU A 104 1.96 22.18 -1.80
C GLU A 104 1.49 21.26 -0.68
N GLY A 105 0.46 20.46 -0.95
CA GLY A 105 -0.05 19.46 -0.03
C GLY A 105 0.99 18.39 0.32
N LEU A 106 0.80 17.72 1.43
CA LEU A 106 1.73 16.75 1.98
C LEU A 106 2.04 15.60 1.00
N ALA A 107 1.01 15.02 0.37
CA ALA A 107 1.19 13.95 -0.61
C ALA A 107 1.96 14.42 -1.86
N GLN A 108 1.69 15.63 -2.34
CA GLN A 108 2.34 16.24 -3.48
C GLN A 108 3.82 16.52 -3.20
N ARG A 109 4.15 17.04 -2.01
CA ARG A 109 5.54 17.26 -1.56
C ARG A 109 6.29 15.94 -1.40
N ALA A 110 5.67 14.94 -0.78
CA ALA A 110 6.25 13.61 -0.62
C ALA A 110 6.55 12.97 -1.98
N THR A 111 5.60 13.05 -2.92
CA THR A 111 5.78 12.54 -4.29
C THR A 111 6.96 13.22 -4.98
N ARG A 112 7.06 14.55 -4.94
CA ARG A 112 8.17 15.27 -5.54
C ARG A 112 9.51 14.88 -4.92
N ALA A 113 9.58 14.77 -3.59
CA ALA A 113 10.79 14.39 -2.88
C ALA A 113 11.26 12.98 -3.26
N LEU A 114 10.36 12.01 -3.26
CA LEU A 114 10.66 10.64 -3.67
C LEU A 114 11.12 10.57 -5.13
N LYS A 115 10.42 11.24 -6.05
CA LYS A 115 10.79 11.23 -7.48
C LYS A 115 12.08 11.98 -7.77
N ALA A 116 12.45 12.98 -6.96
CA ALA A 116 13.74 13.64 -7.05
C ALA A 116 14.90 12.77 -6.58
N ALA A 117 14.70 11.98 -5.49
CA ALA A 117 15.72 11.10 -4.95
C ALA A 117 15.82 9.76 -5.69
N TYR A 118 14.68 9.18 -6.06
CA TYR A 118 14.55 7.85 -6.66
C TYR A 118 13.61 7.91 -7.89
N PRO A 119 14.10 8.38 -9.06
CA PRO A 119 13.28 8.55 -10.27
C PRO A 119 12.57 7.27 -10.73
N GLU A 120 13.19 6.10 -10.54
CA GLU A 120 12.66 4.80 -10.96
C GLU A 120 11.63 4.20 -9.97
N LEU A 121 11.60 4.67 -8.71
CA LEU A 121 10.65 4.17 -7.73
C LEU A 121 9.22 4.62 -8.11
N GLY A 122 8.32 3.66 -8.24
CA GLY A 122 6.90 3.94 -8.47
C GLY A 122 6.27 4.63 -7.26
N VAL A 123 5.47 5.67 -7.48
CA VAL A 123 4.71 6.34 -6.42
C VAL A 123 3.23 6.26 -6.76
N ILE A 124 2.47 5.66 -5.87
CA ILE A 124 1.02 5.52 -5.96
C ILE A 124 0.41 6.46 -4.94
N THR A 125 -0.49 7.32 -5.37
CA THR A 125 -1.26 8.19 -4.48
C THR A 125 -2.73 7.77 -4.50
N ASP A 126 -3.38 7.87 -3.35
CA ASP A 126 -4.81 7.69 -3.25
C ASP A 126 -5.50 9.02 -3.63
N VAL A 127 -6.40 8.96 -4.61
CA VAL A 127 -7.20 10.12 -5.05
C VAL A 127 -8.52 10.12 -4.28
N ALA A 128 -8.42 10.22 -2.95
CA ALA A 128 -9.55 10.22 -2.03
C ALA A 128 -9.70 11.59 -1.36
N LEU A 129 -10.93 12.02 -1.13
CA LEU A 129 -11.24 13.28 -0.42
C LEU A 129 -11.41 13.05 1.09
N ASP A 130 -11.73 11.84 1.51
CA ASP A 130 -12.03 11.52 2.89
C ASP A 130 -10.92 11.89 3.90
N PRO A 131 -9.61 11.79 3.61
CA PRO A 131 -8.58 12.26 4.52
C PRO A 131 -8.63 13.77 4.77
N PHE A 132 -9.20 14.54 3.83
CA PHE A 132 -9.20 16.00 3.82
C PHE A 132 -10.54 16.62 4.25
N THR A 133 -11.60 15.81 4.38
CA THR A 133 -12.93 16.29 4.77
C THR A 133 -13.14 16.18 6.28
N THR A 134 -14.01 17.08 6.82
CA THR A 134 -14.40 17.06 8.23
C THR A 134 -15.44 16.00 8.55
N CYS A 135 -16.13 15.44 7.54
CA CYS A 135 -17.14 14.41 7.73
C CYS A 135 -17.03 13.32 6.66
N LEU A 136 -16.64 12.13 7.08
CA LEU A 136 -16.46 10.96 6.22
C LEU A 136 -17.76 10.37 5.64
N LEU A 137 -18.91 10.66 6.25
CA LEU A 137 -20.17 9.96 5.96
C LEU A 137 -21.24 10.81 5.24
N TYR A 138 -21.05 12.12 5.12
CA TYR A 138 -22.09 13.02 4.65
C TYR A 138 -21.66 14.05 3.59
N THR A 139 -20.41 14.04 3.17
CA THR A 139 -19.92 14.99 2.18
C THR A 139 -19.80 14.33 0.83
N SER A 140 -20.79 14.55 0.00
CA SER A 140 -20.91 14.09 -1.38
C SER A 140 -20.91 12.56 -1.53
N ASP A 141 -22.06 11.97 -1.42
CA ASP A 141 -22.38 10.80 -2.22
C ASP A 141 -22.25 11.25 -3.68
N ALA A 142 -21.37 10.62 -4.45
CA ALA A 142 -21.23 10.87 -5.89
C ALA A 142 -22.52 10.56 -6.67
N ALA A 143 -23.58 10.10 -5.99
CA ALA A 143 -24.92 9.89 -6.52
C ALA A 143 -25.84 11.12 -6.37
N ASP A 144 -25.38 12.18 -5.68
CA ASP A 144 -26.17 13.41 -5.45
C ASP A 144 -25.79 14.56 -6.42
N GLU A 145 -24.92 14.33 -7.42
CA GLU A 145 -24.62 15.24 -8.52
C GLU A 145 -25.28 14.85 -9.83
#